data_a0dec39da44a99838c63b6758f6ca774
#
_entry.id   a0dec39da44a99838c63b6758f6ca774
#
_cell.length_a   1.000
_cell.length_b   1.000
_cell.length_c   1.000
_cell.angle_alpha   90.00
_cell.angle_beta   90.00
_cell.angle_gamma   90.00
#
_symmetry.space_group_name_H-M   'P 1'
#
loop_
_entity.id
_entity.type
_entity.pdbx_description
1 polymer ?
#
loop_
_entity_poly.entity_id
_entity_poly.type
_entity_poly.pdbx_seq_one_letter_code
_entity_poly.pdbx_strand_id
1 'polypeptide(L)'
;MSRHATPCCKIGPSILCADLSCLADECQRMMQSGADYLHLDVMDGHFVPNLTFGHPIVKCLRPKMPDVYFDMHMMVENPEKWVESMSDAGANQYTFHVEACEDIPTLCRKIQEAGMRVGIALKPGTPVETILPYSELFDVALVMTVEPGFGGQRFMEDMMAKVQYLRTNFPNLDIEVDGGVGPSTIDVCAEAGANMIVSGTAITGASDPSQVIALLRNSVENAIQKSQLER
;
A
#
# COMPACT_ATOMS: atom_id res chain seq x y z
N MET A 1 -7.16 24.63 -2.52
CA MET A 1 -6.65 24.13 -1.24
C MET A 1 -6.10 22.76 -1.49
N SER A 2 -4.90 22.43 -1.02
CA SER A 2 -4.30 21.11 -1.23
C SER A 2 -5.22 20.03 -0.67
N ARG A 3 -5.52 19.01 -1.46
CA ARG A 3 -6.37 17.87 -1.10
C ARG A 3 -5.70 16.95 -0.07
N HIS A 4 -4.37 17.07 0.05
CA HIS A 4 -3.54 16.22 0.88
C HIS A 4 -2.95 16.99 2.05
N ALA A 5 -3.02 16.39 3.23
CA ALA A 5 -2.29 16.84 4.42
C ALA A 5 -0.77 16.61 4.22
N THR A 6 0.05 17.23 5.06
CA THR A 6 1.48 16.90 5.08
C THR A 6 1.68 15.41 5.31
N PRO A 7 2.48 14.71 4.48
CA PRO A 7 2.70 13.28 4.63
C PRO A 7 3.24 12.93 6.02
N CYS A 8 2.66 11.92 6.65
CA CYS A 8 3.17 11.32 7.88
C CYS A 8 3.57 9.87 7.62
N CYS A 9 4.48 9.36 8.43
CA CYS A 9 4.88 7.96 8.36
C CYS A 9 3.71 7.04 8.71
N LYS A 10 3.49 6.00 7.88
CA LYS A 10 2.54 4.93 8.12
C LYS A 10 3.18 3.59 7.76
N ILE A 11 3.14 2.64 8.68
CA ILE A 11 3.67 1.29 8.48
C ILE A 11 2.50 0.32 8.38
N GLY A 12 2.40 -0.38 7.24
CA GLY A 12 1.38 -1.37 6.93
C GLY A 12 2.01 -2.75 6.70
N PRO A 13 1.86 -3.69 7.62
CA PRO A 13 2.25 -5.07 7.34
C PRO A 13 1.41 -5.65 6.19
N SER A 14 2.07 -6.26 5.17
CA SER A 14 1.40 -7.10 4.20
C SER A 14 1.03 -8.44 4.85
N ILE A 15 -0.26 -8.71 4.90
CA ILE A 15 -0.78 -9.93 5.51
C ILE A 15 -0.63 -11.15 4.60
N LEU A 16 -0.28 -10.97 3.34
CA LEU A 16 0.03 -12.06 2.41
C LEU A 16 1.07 -13.04 2.96
N CYS A 17 2.03 -12.54 3.74
CA CYS A 17 3.14 -13.32 4.29
C CYS A 17 2.85 -13.87 5.70
N ALA A 18 1.65 -13.67 6.25
CA ALA A 18 1.22 -14.19 7.54
C ALA A 18 0.59 -15.58 7.42
N ASP A 19 0.26 -16.21 8.55
CA ASP A 19 -0.52 -17.45 8.54
C ASP A 19 -1.99 -17.14 8.24
N LEU A 20 -2.38 -17.34 6.98
CA LEU A 20 -3.75 -17.08 6.51
C LEU A 20 -4.79 -18.04 7.14
N SER A 21 -4.38 -19.14 7.78
CA SER A 21 -5.29 -20.05 8.48
C SER A 21 -5.82 -19.45 9.78
N CYS A 22 -5.10 -18.48 10.37
CA CYS A 22 -5.50 -17.71 11.56
C CYS A 22 -5.45 -16.20 11.32
N LEU A 23 -5.90 -15.77 10.16
CA LEU A 23 -5.76 -14.42 9.62
C LEU A 23 -6.16 -13.31 10.62
N ALA A 24 -7.25 -13.48 11.36
CA ALA A 24 -7.71 -12.47 12.31
C ALA A 24 -6.72 -12.25 13.46
N ASP A 25 -6.14 -13.34 13.98
CA ASP A 25 -5.17 -13.28 15.07
C ASP A 25 -3.85 -12.65 14.58
N GLU A 26 -3.43 -12.98 13.36
CA GLU A 26 -2.26 -12.37 12.73
C GLU A 26 -2.45 -10.86 12.51
N CYS A 27 -3.60 -10.44 11.99
CA CYS A 27 -3.94 -9.03 11.84
C CYS A 27 -3.91 -8.30 13.19
N GLN A 28 -4.49 -8.90 14.22
CA GLN A 28 -4.50 -8.33 15.57
C GLN A 28 -3.09 -8.23 16.15
N ARG A 29 -2.25 -9.24 15.95
CA ARG A 29 -0.83 -9.25 16.33
C ARG A 29 -0.08 -8.09 15.68
N MET A 30 -0.30 -7.83 14.39
CA MET A 30 0.34 -6.71 13.68
C MET A 30 -0.09 -5.36 14.25
N MET A 31 -1.38 -5.16 14.49
CA MET A 31 -1.88 -3.90 15.07
C MET A 31 -1.35 -3.68 16.49
N GLN A 32 -1.30 -4.72 17.32
CA GLN A 32 -0.72 -4.67 18.67
C GLN A 32 0.79 -4.39 18.65
N SER A 33 1.47 -4.73 17.57
CA SER A 33 2.89 -4.45 17.35
C SER A 33 3.16 -3.00 16.88
N GLY A 34 2.12 -2.18 16.70
CA GLY A 34 2.25 -0.77 16.38
C GLY A 34 2.08 -0.42 14.89
N ALA A 35 1.49 -1.30 14.08
CA ALA A 35 1.12 -0.97 12.71
C ALA A 35 0.04 0.13 12.65
N ASP A 36 0.05 0.94 11.59
CA ASP A 36 -0.94 2.01 11.37
C ASP A 36 -2.14 1.52 10.55
N TYR A 37 -1.93 0.55 9.68
CA TYR A 37 -2.93 -0.03 8.80
C TYR A 37 -2.56 -1.48 8.46
N LEU A 38 -3.48 -2.20 7.84
CA LEU A 38 -3.23 -3.52 7.27
C LEU A 38 -3.29 -3.45 5.75
N HIS A 39 -2.27 -3.97 5.09
CA HIS A 39 -2.20 -4.12 3.64
C HIS A 39 -2.67 -5.52 3.25
N LEU A 40 -3.75 -5.58 2.48
CA LEU A 40 -4.48 -6.81 2.15
C LEU A 40 -4.38 -7.06 0.65
N ASP A 41 -3.56 -8.04 0.26
CA ASP A 41 -3.24 -8.39 -1.11
C ASP A 41 -4.30 -9.30 -1.73
N VAL A 42 -5.14 -8.75 -2.62
CA VAL A 42 -6.19 -9.48 -3.34
C VAL A 42 -5.69 -9.86 -4.73
N MET A 43 -5.66 -11.16 -5.02
CA MET A 43 -5.16 -11.73 -6.28
C MET A 43 -6.17 -12.69 -6.88
N ASP A 44 -6.40 -12.58 -8.19
CA ASP A 44 -7.45 -13.31 -8.92
C ASP A 44 -6.96 -14.44 -9.84
N GLY A 45 -5.64 -14.62 -9.93
CA GLY A 45 -5.04 -15.62 -10.83
C GLY A 45 -5.04 -15.24 -12.32
N HIS A 46 -5.49 -14.02 -12.65
CA HIS A 46 -5.52 -13.48 -14.02
C HIS A 46 -4.53 -12.34 -14.19
N PHE A 47 -4.66 -11.29 -13.38
CA PHE A 47 -3.73 -10.16 -13.40
C PHE A 47 -2.34 -10.55 -12.91
N VAL A 48 -2.28 -11.45 -11.92
CA VAL A 48 -1.06 -12.07 -11.37
C VAL A 48 -1.23 -13.60 -11.29
N PRO A 49 -0.15 -14.39 -11.41
CA PRO A 49 -0.23 -15.85 -11.42
C PRO A 49 -0.33 -16.44 -10.00
N ASN A 50 -1.17 -15.87 -9.17
CA ASN A 50 -1.42 -16.31 -7.79
C ASN A 50 -2.87 -16.02 -7.39
N LEU A 51 -3.37 -16.74 -6.41
CA LEU A 51 -4.70 -16.58 -5.82
C LEU A 51 -4.56 -16.32 -4.32
N THR A 52 -5.32 -15.35 -3.79
CA THR A 52 -5.37 -15.12 -2.35
C THR A 52 -6.80 -15.17 -1.84
N PHE A 53 -7.37 -14.05 -1.47
CA PHE A 53 -8.71 -13.91 -0.93
C PHE A 53 -9.42 -12.68 -1.52
N GLY A 54 -10.66 -12.47 -1.15
CA GLY A 54 -11.46 -11.35 -1.62
C GLY A 54 -12.35 -10.76 -0.53
N HIS A 55 -13.35 -9.97 -0.93
CA HIS A 55 -14.27 -9.26 -0.04
C HIS A 55 -14.95 -10.13 1.04
N PRO A 56 -15.22 -11.44 0.87
CA PRO A 56 -15.80 -12.25 1.95
C PRO A 56 -14.90 -12.33 3.19
N ILE A 57 -13.59 -12.43 2.99
CA ILE A 57 -12.61 -12.42 4.09
C ILE A 57 -12.55 -11.05 4.76
N VAL A 58 -12.52 -9.97 3.98
CA VAL A 58 -12.53 -8.59 4.50
C VAL A 58 -13.78 -8.36 5.36
N LYS A 59 -14.95 -8.81 4.89
CA LYS A 59 -16.22 -8.74 5.63
C LYS A 59 -16.19 -9.52 6.94
N CYS A 60 -15.48 -10.65 7.00
CA CYS A 60 -15.29 -11.42 8.23
C CYS A 60 -14.30 -10.75 9.21
N LEU A 61 -13.29 -10.04 8.70
CA LEU A 61 -12.31 -9.33 9.52
C LEU A 61 -12.87 -8.04 10.12
N ARG A 62 -13.69 -7.29 9.40
CA ARG A 62 -14.16 -5.96 9.81
C ARG A 62 -14.84 -5.95 11.19
N PRO A 63 -15.77 -6.86 11.54
CA PRO A 63 -16.36 -6.89 12.89
C PRO A 63 -15.36 -7.17 14.01
N LYS A 64 -14.25 -7.85 13.70
CA LYS A 64 -13.17 -8.16 14.68
C LYS A 64 -12.21 -6.99 14.88
N MET A 65 -12.16 -6.07 13.90
CA MET A 65 -11.25 -4.91 13.86
C MET A 65 -11.99 -3.67 13.33
N PRO A 66 -12.99 -3.15 14.08
CA PRO A 66 -13.88 -2.10 13.58
C PRO A 66 -13.14 -0.79 13.24
N ASP A 67 -12.07 -0.47 13.97
CA ASP A 67 -11.35 0.80 13.88
C ASP A 67 -10.05 0.70 13.05
N VAL A 68 -9.69 -0.49 12.58
CA VAL A 68 -8.44 -0.69 11.82
C VAL A 68 -8.62 -0.25 10.37
N TYR A 69 -7.64 0.48 9.85
CA TYR A 69 -7.61 0.90 8.46
C TYR A 69 -7.20 -0.28 7.56
N PHE A 70 -8.07 -0.62 6.59
CA PHE A 70 -7.83 -1.67 5.60
C PHE A 70 -7.50 -1.03 4.25
N ASP A 71 -6.28 -1.20 3.81
CA ASP A 71 -5.81 -0.89 2.46
C ASP A 71 -5.90 -2.15 1.60
N MET A 72 -6.74 -2.10 0.59
CA MET A 72 -6.95 -3.22 -0.33
C MET A 72 -6.09 -3.06 -1.57
N HIS A 73 -5.05 -3.85 -1.69
CA HIS A 73 -4.21 -3.90 -2.89
C HIS A 73 -4.80 -4.89 -3.90
N MET A 74 -5.41 -4.34 -4.93
CA MET A 74 -6.21 -5.09 -5.90
C MET A 74 -5.39 -5.50 -7.12
N MET A 75 -4.74 -6.64 -7.03
CA MET A 75 -4.04 -7.29 -8.15
C MET A 75 -5.00 -8.19 -8.93
N VAL A 76 -6.00 -7.56 -9.56
CA VAL A 76 -7.11 -8.23 -10.23
C VAL A 76 -7.35 -7.63 -11.61
N GLU A 77 -7.84 -8.46 -12.54
CA GLU A 77 -8.41 -8.03 -13.80
C GLU A 77 -9.76 -7.32 -13.57
N ASN A 78 -10.03 -6.26 -14.32
CA ASN A 78 -11.28 -5.50 -14.21
C ASN A 78 -11.60 -5.03 -12.77
N PRO A 79 -10.75 -4.20 -12.15
CA PRO A 79 -10.92 -3.81 -10.75
C PRO A 79 -12.23 -3.08 -10.46
N GLU A 80 -12.87 -2.46 -11.46
CA GLU A 80 -14.17 -1.78 -11.34
C GLU A 80 -15.31 -2.69 -10.88
N LYS A 81 -15.18 -4.00 -11.06
CA LYS A 81 -16.19 -5.00 -10.66
C LYS A 81 -16.25 -5.21 -9.14
N TRP A 82 -15.18 -4.92 -8.43
CA TRP A 82 -15.02 -5.26 -7.03
C TRP A 82 -15.22 -4.09 -6.06
N VAL A 83 -15.38 -2.86 -6.57
CA VAL A 83 -15.46 -1.64 -5.77
C VAL A 83 -16.58 -1.70 -4.74
N GLU A 84 -17.81 -2.01 -5.17
CA GLU A 84 -18.99 -2.06 -4.27
C GLU A 84 -18.82 -3.14 -3.21
N SER A 85 -18.43 -4.35 -3.60
CA SER A 85 -18.26 -5.47 -2.66
C SER A 85 -17.15 -5.22 -1.65
N MET A 86 -16.08 -4.51 -2.01
CA MET A 86 -15.01 -4.15 -1.07
C MET A 86 -15.44 -3.04 -0.12
N SER A 87 -16.16 -2.03 -0.60
CA SER A 87 -16.76 -1.01 0.25
C SER A 87 -17.74 -1.61 1.26
N ASP A 88 -18.67 -2.46 0.80
CA ASP A 88 -19.64 -3.18 1.65
C ASP A 88 -18.95 -4.09 2.68
N ALA A 89 -17.77 -4.63 2.34
CA ALA A 89 -16.96 -5.42 3.26
C ALA A 89 -16.24 -4.57 4.31
N GLY A 90 -16.15 -3.25 4.11
CA GLY A 90 -15.55 -2.31 5.05
C GLY A 90 -14.12 -1.92 4.71
N ALA A 91 -13.69 -2.00 3.47
CA ALA A 91 -12.41 -1.45 3.01
C ALA A 91 -12.37 0.08 3.19
N ASN A 92 -11.20 0.62 3.55
CA ASN A 92 -10.99 2.06 3.71
C ASN A 92 -10.28 2.68 2.51
N GLN A 93 -9.43 1.91 1.85
CA GLN A 93 -8.67 2.30 0.67
C GLN A 93 -8.79 1.19 -0.38
N TYR A 94 -8.88 1.59 -1.64
CA TYR A 94 -8.93 0.71 -2.79
C TYR A 94 -7.81 1.09 -3.73
N THR A 95 -6.74 0.30 -3.74
CA THR A 95 -5.53 0.53 -4.53
C THR A 95 -5.52 -0.43 -5.72
N PHE A 96 -5.79 0.08 -6.91
CA PHE A 96 -5.83 -0.70 -8.15
C PHE A 96 -4.59 -0.44 -9.01
N HIS A 97 -4.23 -1.41 -9.84
CA HIS A 97 -3.15 -1.27 -10.82
C HIS A 97 -3.59 -0.49 -12.05
N VAL A 98 -2.80 0.50 -12.44
CA VAL A 98 -3.06 1.29 -13.66
C VAL A 98 -3.13 0.39 -14.90
N GLU A 99 -2.36 -0.68 -14.91
CA GLU A 99 -2.28 -1.64 -16.01
C GLU A 99 -3.53 -2.52 -16.16
N ALA A 100 -4.40 -2.56 -15.15
CA ALA A 100 -5.64 -3.35 -15.15
C ALA A 100 -6.88 -2.50 -15.49
N CYS A 101 -6.72 -1.18 -15.74
CA CYS A 101 -7.84 -0.26 -15.89
C CYS A 101 -7.73 0.54 -17.19
N GLU A 102 -8.78 0.51 -18.01
CA GLU A 102 -8.85 1.28 -19.26
C GLU A 102 -9.40 2.71 -19.03
N ASP A 103 -10.34 2.88 -18.10
CA ASP A 103 -10.98 4.18 -17.77
C ASP A 103 -10.69 4.57 -16.30
N ILE A 104 -9.48 5.05 -16.07
CA ILE A 104 -9.00 5.46 -14.73
C ILE A 104 -9.91 6.54 -14.10
N PRO A 105 -10.32 7.61 -14.80
CA PRO A 105 -11.18 8.64 -14.20
C PRO A 105 -12.52 8.09 -13.72
N THR A 106 -13.14 7.19 -14.44
CA THR A 106 -14.41 6.58 -14.04
C THR A 106 -14.24 5.67 -12.85
N LEU A 107 -13.16 4.85 -12.81
CA LEU A 107 -12.89 4.00 -11.66
C LEU A 107 -12.57 4.81 -10.40
N CYS A 108 -11.74 5.85 -10.49
CA CYS A 108 -11.45 6.72 -9.35
C CYS A 108 -12.73 7.34 -8.75
N ARG A 109 -13.63 7.86 -9.60
CA ARG A 109 -14.93 8.40 -9.15
C ARG A 109 -15.77 7.33 -8.46
N LYS A 110 -15.88 6.14 -9.05
CA LYS A 110 -16.62 5.02 -8.46
C LYS A 110 -16.10 4.65 -7.07
N ILE A 111 -14.79 4.61 -6.87
CA ILE A 111 -14.16 4.34 -5.57
C ILE A 111 -14.48 5.44 -4.56
N GLN A 112 -14.41 6.72 -4.98
CA GLN A 112 -14.73 7.88 -4.14
C GLN A 112 -16.22 7.89 -3.74
N GLU A 113 -17.12 7.62 -4.67
CA GLU A 113 -18.57 7.52 -4.42
C GLU A 113 -18.93 6.38 -3.48
N ALA A 114 -18.14 5.29 -3.50
CA ALA A 114 -18.25 4.19 -2.56
C ALA A 114 -17.66 4.49 -1.16
N GLY A 115 -17.09 5.68 -0.94
CA GLY A 115 -16.57 6.14 0.35
C GLY A 115 -15.16 5.68 0.69
N MET A 116 -14.42 5.12 -0.26
CA MET A 116 -13.03 4.67 -0.06
C MET A 116 -12.03 5.71 -0.59
N ARG A 117 -10.81 5.72 -0.01
CA ARG A 117 -9.67 6.43 -0.60
C ARG A 117 -9.21 5.71 -1.87
N VAL A 118 -8.74 6.48 -2.83
CA VAL A 118 -8.25 5.97 -4.11
C VAL A 118 -6.73 5.79 -4.06
N GLY A 119 -6.26 4.56 -4.25
CA GLY A 119 -4.86 4.26 -4.52
C GLY A 119 -4.67 3.85 -5.99
N ILE A 120 -3.56 4.29 -6.60
CA ILE A 120 -3.13 3.80 -7.92
C ILE A 120 -1.76 3.15 -7.78
N ALA A 121 -1.67 1.89 -8.21
CA ALA A 121 -0.45 1.10 -8.20
C ALA A 121 0.21 1.05 -9.58
N LEU A 122 1.56 1.03 -9.57
CA LEU A 122 2.41 0.91 -10.75
C LEU A 122 3.29 -0.33 -10.64
N LYS A 123 3.27 -1.20 -11.65
CA LYS A 123 4.28 -2.27 -11.79
C LYS A 123 5.68 -1.70 -12.02
N PRO A 124 6.76 -2.48 -11.75
CA PRO A 124 8.13 -2.03 -11.99
C PRO A 124 8.37 -1.56 -13.44
N GLY A 125 7.80 -2.25 -14.42
CA GLY A 125 7.96 -1.92 -15.84
C GLY A 125 7.14 -0.71 -16.32
N THR A 126 6.19 -0.18 -15.55
CA THR A 126 5.29 0.91 -15.97
C THR A 126 5.90 2.26 -15.64
N PRO A 127 6.05 3.18 -16.61
CA PRO A 127 6.54 4.53 -16.34
C PRO A 127 5.68 5.31 -15.37
N VAL A 128 6.30 6.09 -14.48
CA VAL A 128 5.57 6.89 -13.48
C VAL A 128 4.70 7.98 -14.12
N GLU A 129 5.06 8.43 -15.30
CA GLU A 129 4.33 9.43 -16.10
C GLU A 129 2.91 8.97 -16.45
N THR A 130 2.66 7.66 -16.45
CA THR A 130 1.35 7.07 -16.76
C THR A 130 0.24 7.57 -15.83
N ILE A 131 0.54 7.85 -14.56
CA ILE A 131 -0.45 8.28 -13.58
C ILE A 131 -0.54 9.80 -13.42
N LEU A 132 0.40 10.58 -13.95
CA LEU A 132 0.44 12.03 -13.76
C LEU A 132 -0.82 12.75 -14.24
N PRO A 133 -1.44 12.40 -15.40
CA PRO A 133 -2.68 13.03 -15.84
C PRO A 133 -3.85 12.90 -14.85
N TYR A 134 -3.75 11.98 -13.90
CA TYR A 134 -4.81 11.63 -12.94
C TYR A 134 -4.49 12.07 -11.51
N SER A 135 -3.42 12.84 -11.30
CA SER A 135 -2.90 13.21 -9.96
C SER A 135 -3.93 13.86 -9.02
N GLU A 136 -4.96 14.51 -9.57
CA GLU A 136 -6.04 15.10 -8.78
C GLU A 136 -7.17 14.10 -8.42
N LEU A 137 -7.09 12.85 -8.90
CA LEU A 137 -8.15 11.86 -8.74
C LEU A 137 -7.83 10.79 -7.71
N PHE A 138 -6.56 10.64 -7.30
CA PHE A 138 -6.14 9.63 -6.33
C PHE A 138 -5.47 10.26 -5.10
N ASP A 139 -5.47 9.52 -4.01
CA ASP A 139 -4.94 9.93 -2.71
C ASP A 139 -3.60 9.29 -2.40
N VAL A 140 -3.31 8.14 -3.00
CA VAL A 140 -2.10 7.32 -2.76
C VAL A 140 -1.54 6.83 -4.08
N ALA A 141 -0.22 6.95 -4.26
CA ALA A 141 0.52 6.28 -5.32
C ALA A 141 1.31 5.12 -4.73
N LEU A 142 0.98 3.90 -5.12
CA LEU A 142 1.73 2.70 -4.75
C LEU A 142 2.77 2.37 -5.83
N VAL A 143 4.03 2.44 -5.49
CA VAL A 143 5.15 2.02 -6.35
C VAL A 143 5.56 0.59 -5.95
N MET A 144 5.31 -0.37 -6.84
CA MET A 144 5.79 -1.73 -6.64
C MET A 144 7.31 -1.77 -6.71
N THR A 145 7.93 -2.37 -5.72
CA THR A 145 9.38 -2.58 -5.62
C THR A 145 9.78 -4.05 -5.84
N VAL A 146 8.82 -4.84 -6.32
CA VAL A 146 8.95 -6.19 -6.87
C VAL A 146 7.87 -6.37 -7.94
N GLU A 147 7.97 -7.43 -8.75
CA GLU A 147 6.82 -7.82 -9.60
C GLU A 147 5.67 -8.33 -8.71
N PRO A 148 4.42 -7.81 -8.91
CA PRO A 148 3.29 -8.23 -8.09
C PRO A 148 2.95 -9.70 -8.26
N GLY A 149 2.44 -10.34 -7.18
CA GLY A 149 1.96 -11.72 -7.21
C GLY A 149 2.50 -12.64 -6.11
N PHE A 150 3.71 -12.43 -5.61
CA PHE A 150 4.32 -13.27 -4.58
C PHE A 150 5.08 -12.46 -3.55
N GLY A 151 5.03 -12.90 -2.29
CA GLY A 151 5.85 -12.36 -1.22
C GLY A 151 7.30 -12.87 -1.26
N GLY A 152 8.18 -12.26 -0.47
CA GLY A 152 9.57 -12.72 -0.26
C GLY A 152 10.52 -12.47 -1.43
N GLN A 153 10.15 -11.64 -2.39
CA GLN A 153 11.00 -11.27 -3.52
C GLN A 153 12.09 -10.25 -3.13
N ARG A 154 13.12 -10.18 -3.97
CA ARG A 154 14.22 -9.22 -3.79
C ARG A 154 13.75 -7.81 -4.18
N PHE A 155 14.02 -6.85 -3.30
CA PHE A 155 13.77 -5.42 -3.51
C PHE A 155 14.48 -4.88 -4.77
N MET A 156 13.75 -4.10 -5.55
CA MET A 156 14.22 -3.43 -6.77
C MET A 156 14.50 -1.95 -6.47
N GLU A 157 15.76 -1.64 -6.15
CA GLU A 157 16.17 -0.30 -5.71
C GLU A 157 15.99 0.78 -6.79
N ASP A 158 16.07 0.41 -8.06
CA ASP A 158 15.86 1.31 -9.19
C ASP A 158 14.43 1.92 -9.24
N MET A 159 13.47 1.30 -8.57
CA MET A 159 12.11 1.88 -8.40
C MET A 159 12.09 3.15 -7.54
N MET A 160 13.13 3.40 -6.76
CA MET A 160 13.23 4.62 -5.94
C MET A 160 13.27 5.90 -6.79
N ALA A 161 13.71 5.82 -8.04
CA ALA A 161 13.62 6.94 -8.98
C ALA A 161 12.17 7.41 -9.21
N LYS A 162 11.20 6.48 -9.24
CA LYS A 162 9.76 6.82 -9.35
C LYS A 162 9.24 7.48 -8.08
N VAL A 163 9.63 6.94 -6.93
CA VAL A 163 9.25 7.50 -5.61
C VAL A 163 9.77 8.95 -5.49
N GLN A 164 11.03 9.17 -5.80
CA GLN A 164 11.65 10.49 -5.76
C GLN A 164 10.98 11.48 -6.75
N TYR A 165 10.66 11.00 -7.95
CA TYR A 165 9.93 11.79 -8.94
C TYR A 165 8.56 12.23 -8.41
N LEU A 166 7.78 11.31 -7.86
CA LEU A 166 6.48 11.60 -7.28
C LEU A 166 6.59 12.57 -6.10
N ARG A 167 7.52 12.37 -5.17
CA ARG A 167 7.71 13.25 -4.02
C ARG A 167 8.11 14.66 -4.42
N THR A 168 8.96 14.80 -5.44
CA THR A 168 9.39 16.10 -5.95
C THR A 168 8.24 16.88 -6.57
N ASN A 169 7.41 16.21 -7.37
CA ASN A 169 6.32 16.86 -8.09
C ASN A 169 5.02 16.98 -7.28
N PHE A 170 4.81 16.10 -6.30
CA PHE A 170 3.62 16.04 -5.45
C PHE A 170 4.01 15.97 -3.97
N PRO A 171 4.44 17.08 -3.37
CA PRO A 171 5.03 17.11 -2.02
C PRO A 171 4.11 16.56 -0.92
N ASN A 172 2.80 16.63 -1.13
CA ASN A 172 1.79 16.24 -0.13
C ASN A 172 1.09 14.91 -0.46
N LEU A 173 1.48 14.22 -1.55
CA LEU A 173 0.90 12.94 -1.92
C LEU A 173 1.36 11.84 -0.93
N ASP A 174 0.46 10.96 -0.52
CA ASP A 174 0.86 9.71 0.13
C ASP A 174 1.54 8.81 -0.92
N ILE A 175 2.81 8.45 -0.70
CA ILE A 175 3.58 7.56 -1.57
C ILE A 175 3.87 6.29 -0.82
N GLU A 176 3.32 5.21 -1.33
CA GLU A 176 3.44 3.87 -0.77
C GLU A 176 4.45 3.05 -1.58
N VAL A 177 5.20 2.18 -0.89
CA VAL A 177 6.11 1.21 -1.51
C VAL A 177 5.78 -0.18 -1.00
N ASP A 178 5.73 -1.16 -1.91
CA ASP A 178 5.45 -2.55 -1.59
C ASP A 178 6.37 -3.50 -2.36
N GLY A 179 6.99 -4.41 -1.62
CA GLY A 179 7.83 -5.48 -2.14
C GLY A 179 9.28 -5.46 -1.65
N GLY A 180 9.67 -6.44 -0.84
CA GLY A 180 11.04 -6.59 -0.35
C GLY A 180 11.52 -5.48 0.61
N VAL A 181 10.59 -4.70 1.15
CA VAL A 181 10.91 -3.63 2.11
C VAL A 181 11.12 -4.20 3.50
N GLY A 182 12.23 -3.80 4.13
CA GLY A 182 12.62 -4.25 5.45
C GLY A 182 13.80 -3.46 6.00
N PRO A 183 14.40 -3.87 7.13
CA PRO A 183 15.49 -3.13 7.79
C PRO A 183 16.69 -2.77 6.91
N SER A 184 16.97 -3.57 5.89
CA SER A 184 18.12 -3.33 4.98
C SER A 184 17.80 -2.42 3.79
N THR A 185 16.52 -2.10 3.55
CA THR A 185 16.06 -1.34 2.37
C THR A 185 15.24 -0.11 2.73
N ILE A 186 14.88 0.07 4.00
CA ILE A 186 14.01 1.16 4.43
C ILE A 186 14.62 2.53 4.20
N ASP A 187 15.93 2.68 4.41
CA ASP A 187 16.60 3.98 4.33
C ASP A 187 16.51 4.55 2.90
N VAL A 188 16.74 3.72 1.88
CA VAL A 188 16.61 4.18 0.48
C VAL A 188 15.15 4.51 0.10
N CYS A 189 14.16 3.81 0.67
CA CYS A 189 12.75 4.14 0.49
C CYS A 189 12.40 5.50 1.13
N ALA A 190 12.85 5.70 2.36
CA ALA A 190 12.62 6.93 3.12
C ALA A 190 13.30 8.15 2.48
N GLU A 191 14.56 8.02 2.06
CA GLU A 191 15.32 9.07 1.39
C GLU A 191 14.71 9.44 0.03
N ALA A 192 14.16 8.47 -0.70
CA ALA A 192 13.42 8.74 -1.93
C ALA A 192 12.09 9.47 -1.70
N GLY A 193 11.55 9.44 -0.47
CA GLY A 193 10.36 10.18 -0.08
C GLY A 193 9.10 9.33 0.10
N ALA A 194 9.21 8.00 0.21
CA ALA A 194 8.09 7.15 0.60
C ALA A 194 7.68 7.46 2.05
N ASN A 195 6.38 7.51 2.33
CA ASN A 195 5.85 7.73 3.67
C ASN A 195 4.87 6.65 4.12
N MET A 196 4.36 5.83 3.20
CA MET A 196 3.61 4.61 3.49
C MET A 196 4.48 3.40 3.13
N ILE A 197 4.70 2.52 4.10
CA ILE A 197 5.65 1.42 3.98
C ILE A 197 4.91 0.10 4.16
N VAL A 198 4.81 -0.66 3.07
CA VAL A 198 4.33 -2.03 3.13
C VAL A 198 5.51 -2.96 3.33
N SER A 199 5.44 -3.78 4.37
CA SER A 199 6.48 -4.77 4.66
C SER A 199 5.84 -6.11 5.06
N GLY A 200 6.18 -7.16 4.36
CA GLY A 200 5.65 -8.52 4.56
C GLY A 200 6.52 -9.34 5.53
N THR A 201 7.31 -10.26 4.97
CA THR A 201 8.10 -11.25 5.74
C THR A 201 9.02 -10.64 6.80
N ALA A 202 9.53 -9.43 6.58
CA ALA A 202 10.39 -8.75 7.54
C ALA A 202 9.65 -8.42 8.86
N ILE A 203 8.34 -8.12 8.79
CA ILE A 203 7.50 -7.88 9.99
C ILE A 203 6.84 -9.17 10.45
N THR A 204 6.10 -9.85 9.56
CA THR A 204 5.26 -11.00 9.94
C THR A 204 6.08 -12.20 10.45
N GLY A 205 7.28 -12.40 9.89
CA GLY A 205 8.21 -13.45 10.29
C GLY A 205 9.15 -13.10 11.44
N ALA A 206 9.12 -11.86 11.94
CA ALA A 206 9.98 -11.46 13.04
C ALA A 206 9.55 -12.08 14.37
N SER A 207 10.51 -12.41 15.22
CA SER A 207 10.26 -12.82 16.61
C SER A 207 9.65 -11.68 17.44
N ASP A 208 10.00 -10.44 17.11
CA ASP A 208 9.44 -9.21 17.69
C ASP A 208 9.09 -8.22 16.56
N PRO A 209 7.88 -8.29 16.02
CA PRO A 209 7.42 -7.36 14.98
C PRO A 209 7.45 -5.90 15.39
N SER A 210 7.27 -5.60 16.69
CA SER A 210 7.23 -4.22 17.18
C SER A 210 8.59 -3.50 17.02
N GLN A 211 9.69 -4.21 17.21
CA GLN A 211 11.03 -3.66 16.97
C GLN A 211 11.26 -3.35 15.49
N VAL A 212 10.79 -4.23 14.59
CA VAL A 212 10.93 -3.99 13.15
C VAL A 212 10.09 -2.79 12.73
N ILE A 213 8.83 -2.73 13.16
CA ILE A 213 7.93 -1.60 12.87
C ILE A 213 8.52 -0.28 13.37
N ALA A 214 9.05 -0.26 14.61
CA ALA A 214 9.68 0.93 15.17
C ALA A 214 10.92 1.36 14.39
N LEU A 215 11.75 0.43 13.93
CA LEU A 215 12.92 0.72 13.11
C LEU A 215 12.50 1.35 11.77
N LEU A 216 11.55 0.73 11.07
CA LEU A 216 11.05 1.25 9.79
C LEU A 216 10.46 2.65 9.96
N ARG A 217 9.66 2.86 10.99
CA ARG A 217 9.06 4.15 11.34
C ARG A 217 10.12 5.22 11.57
N ASN A 218 11.11 4.94 12.42
CA ASN A 218 12.18 5.88 12.74
C ASN A 218 12.94 6.35 11.49
N SER A 219 13.25 5.44 10.56
CA SER A 219 13.91 5.79 9.29
C SER A 219 13.08 6.79 8.49
N VAL A 220 11.77 6.51 8.32
CA VAL A 220 10.87 7.37 7.55
C VAL A 220 10.65 8.72 8.22
N GLU A 221 10.42 8.75 9.53
CA GLU A 221 10.22 10.00 10.28
C GLU A 221 11.46 10.90 10.24
N ASN A 222 12.65 10.32 10.36
CA ASN A 222 13.91 11.06 10.22
C ASN A 222 14.07 11.68 8.84
N ALA A 223 13.74 10.93 7.77
CA ALA A 223 13.80 11.45 6.41
C ALA A 223 12.79 12.58 6.17
N ILE A 224 11.55 12.44 6.68
CA ILE A 224 10.53 13.49 6.61
C ILE A 224 11.00 14.76 7.33
N GLN A 225 11.54 14.64 8.55
CA GLN A 225 12.04 15.79 9.32
C GLN A 225 13.18 16.49 8.59
N LYS A 226 14.14 15.73 8.05
CA LYS A 226 15.25 16.29 7.27
C LYS A 226 14.75 17.06 6.05
N SER A 227 13.83 16.50 5.28
CA SER A 227 13.23 17.17 4.13
C SER A 227 12.46 18.45 4.47
N GLN A 228 11.88 18.54 5.68
CA GLN A 228 11.19 19.75 6.14
C GLN A 228 12.16 20.86 6.54
N LEU A 229 13.35 20.51 7.03
CA LEU A 229 14.40 21.48 7.39
C LEU A 229 15.15 22.04 6.18
N GLU A 230 15.14 21.33 5.05
CA GLU A 230 15.81 21.72 3.81
C GLU A 230 14.93 22.57 2.87
N ARG A 231 13.67 22.79 3.22
CA ARG A 231 12.69 23.64 2.49
C ARG A 231 12.58 25.02 3.10
#